data_bd26cd4bf2eae10fa026f8dd90cbe779
#
_entry.id   bd26cd4bf2eae10fa026f8dd90cbe779
#
_cell.length_a   1.000
_cell.length_b   1.000
_cell.length_c   1.000
_cell.angle_alpha   90.00
_cell.angle_beta   90.00
_cell.angle_gamma   90.00
#
_symmetry.space_group_name_H-M   'P 1'
#
loop_
_entity.id
_entity.type
_entity.pdbx_description
1 polymer ?
#
loop_
_entity_poly.entity_id
_entity_poly.type
_entity_poly.pdbx_seq_one_letter_code
_entity_poly.pdbx_strand_id
1 'polypeptide(L)'
;MKMKIDIEPRPCPRPRFGKRAYLPAEYVAYKAAIGALVKSKCKTPTTENLKLQITFRRNYRADSRRFGDIDNLVKGVLDSLNGILFLDDSQVVSLTAEKEQSASVGIDITAQVEVGTSRSD
;
A
#
# COMPACT_ATOMS: atom_id res chain seq x y z
N MET A 1 11.07 3.93 9.07
CA MET A 1 11.25 4.40 7.69
C MET A 1 10.00 5.09 7.20
N LYS A 2 10.14 6.26 6.65
CA LYS A 2 9.01 7.00 6.08
C LYS A 2 9.23 7.25 4.62
N MET A 3 8.20 7.01 3.81
CA MET A 3 8.28 7.22 2.38
C MET A 3 7.10 8.04 1.91
N LYS A 4 7.36 9.00 1.04
CA LYS A 4 6.32 9.81 0.44
C LYS A 4 6.31 9.50 -1.03
N ILE A 5 5.24 8.93 -1.51
CA ILE A 5 5.14 8.48 -2.90
C ILE A 5 4.17 9.37 -3.63
N ASP A 6 4.64 10.04 -4.68
CA ASP A 6 3.79 10.96 -5.44
C ASP A 6 3.05 10.22 -6.54
N ILE A 7 2.24 9.28 -6.15
CA ILE A 7 1.41 8.51 -7.06
C ILE A 7 -0.02 8.58 -6.57
N GLU A 8 -0.94 8.80 -7.48
CA GLU A 8 -2.33 8.89 -7.13
C GLU A 8 -2.85 7.54 -6.65
N PRO A 9 -3.45 7.47 -5.46
CA PRO A 9 -3.96 6.19 -4.97
C PRO A 9 -5.03 5.60 -5.89
N ARG A 10 -4.97 4.30 -6.12
CA ARG A 10 -5.96 3.59 -6.93
C ARG A 10 -6.44 2.35 -6.20
N PRO A 11 -7.74 2.09 -6.21
CA PRO A 11 -8.25 0.88 -5.56
C PRO A 11 -7.95 -0.36 -6.39
N CYS A 12 -7.82 -1.49 -5.71
CA CYS A 12 -7.68 -2.77 -6.39
C CYS A 12 -8.96 -3.05 -7.16
N PRO A 13 -8.89 -3.30 -8.46
CA PRO A 13 -10.09 -3.62 -9.22
C PRO A 13 -10.71 -4.92 -8.75
N ARG A 14 -12.03 -4.97 -8.73
CA ARG A 14 -12.75 -6.17 -8.37
C ARG A 14 -13.12 -6.95 -9.61
N PRO A 15 -12.95 -8.27 -9.61
CA PRO A 15 -13.33 -9.06 -10.78
C PRO A 15 -14.83 -8.94 -11.02
N ARG A 16 -15.21 -8.88 -12.27
CA ARG A 16 -16.61 -8.86 -12.59
C ARG A 16 -17.10 -10.29 -12.65
N PHE A 17 -18.26 -10.51 -12.09
CA PHE A 17 -18.84 -11.82 -12.07
C PHE A 17 -19.07 -12.32 -13.48
N GLY A 18 -18.70 -13.56 -13.74
CA GLY A 18 -18.92 -14.16 -15.04
C GLY A 18 -17.89 -13.84 -16.11
N LYS A 19 -16.90 -13.04 -15.80
CA LYS A 19 -15.85 -12.71 -16.73
C LYS A 19 -14.51 -13.22 -16.25
N ARG A 20 -13.62 -13.49 -17.20
CA ARG A 20 -12.28 -13.89 -16.83
C ARG A 20 -11.67 -12.76 -16.01
N ALA A 21 -11.19 -13.10 -14.84
CA ALA A 21 -10.57 -12.11 -13.98
C ALA A 21 -9.18 -11.80 -14.48
N TYR A 22 -8.90 -10.56 -14.75
CA TYR A 22 -7.56 -10.10 -15.06
C TYR A 22 -7.44 -8.66 -14.57
N LEU A 23 -6.22 -8.24 -14.28
CA LEU A 23 -5.99 -6.89 -13.80
C LEU A 23 -5.75 -5.95 -14.96
N PRO A 24 -6.36 -4.77 -14.96
CA PRO A 24 -6.09 -3.77 -15.99
C PRO A 24 -4.62 -3.40 -16.02
N ALA A 25 -4.10 -3.13 -17.20
CA ALA A 25 -2.70 -2.77 -17.38
C ALA A 25 -2.33 -1.56 -16.54
N GLU A 26 -3.25 -0.59 -16.38
CA GLU A 26 -2.98 0.59 -15.58
C GLU A 26 -2.77 0.27 -14.12
N TYR A 27 -3.49 -0.70 -13.61
CA TYR A 27 -3.35 -1.08 -12.22
C TYR A 27 -2.04 -1.84 -11.99
N VAL A 28 -1.65 -2.68 -12.95
CA VAL A 28 -0.37 -3.38 -12.90
C VAL A 28 0.77 -2.36 -12.91
N ALA A 29 0.67 -1.35 -13.77
CA ALA A 29 1.68 -0.30 -13.84
C ALA A 29 1.73 0.51 -12.55
N TYR A 30 0.58 0.76 -11.94
CA TYR A 30 0.49 1.47 -10.67
C TYR A 30 1.26 0.72 -9.58
N LYS A 31 1.03 -0.58 -9.47
CA LYS A 31 1.73 -1.38 -8.45
C LYS A 31 3.23 -1.44 -8.73
N ALA A 32 3.59 -1.57 -10.00
CA ALA A 32 5.01 -1.62 -10.37
C ALA A 32 5.71 -0.31 -10.05
N ALA A 33 5.03 0.82 -10.24
CA ALA A 33 5.60 2.13 -9.94
C ALA A 33 5.83 2.31 -8.44
N ILE A 34 4.87 1.88 -7.62
CA ILE A 34 5.04 1.93 -6.16
C ILE A 34 6.22 1.06 -5.76
N GLY A 35 6.27 -0.17 -6.27
CA GLY A 35 7.35 -1.09 -5.94
C GLY A 35 8.71 -0.56 -6.32
N ALA A 36 8.82 0.08 -7.48
CA ALA A 36 10.09 0.63 -7.94
C ALA A 36 10.57 1.76 -7.03
N LEU A 37 9.66 2.64 -6.61
CA LEU A 37 10.03 3.74 -5.72
C LEU A 37 10.45 3.23 -4.34
N VAL A 38 9.78 2.23 -3.82
CA VAL A 38 10.13 1.66 -2.53
C VAL A 38 11.47 0.93 -2.64
N LYS A 39 11.68 0.21 -3.75
CA LYS A 39 12.92 -0.52 -3.95
C LYS A 39 14.12 0.41 -4.00
N SER A 40 13.93 1.62 -4.50
CA SER A 40 15.02 2.58 -4.53
C SER A 40 15.47 2.99 -3.14
N LYS A 41 14.63 2.79 -2.13
CA LYS A 41 14.93 3.14 -0.74
C LYS A 41 15.24 1.93 0.13
N CYS A 42 14.85 0.73 -0.31
CA CYS A 42 15.08 -0.48 0.44
C CYS A 42 15.81 -1.46 -0.43
N LYS A 43 17.03 -1.77 -0.11
CA LYS A 43 17.83 -2.66 -0.97
C LYS A 43 17.39 -4.10 -0.89
N THR A 44 17.00 -4.56 0.27
CA THR A 44 16.55 -5.94 0.44
C THR A 44 15.32 -5.97 1.32
N PRO A 45 14.42 -6.90 1.08
CA PRO A 45 13.24 -7.03 1.93
C PRO A 45 13.64 -7.43 3.34
N THR A 46 12.93 -6.90 4.33
CA THR A 46 13.18 -7.27 5.70
C THR A 46 12.53 -8.61 6.02
N THR A 47 13.11 -9.34 6.95
CA THR A 47 12.49 -10.58 7.44
C THR A 47 11.79 -10.34 8.77
N GLU A 48 11.84 -9.12 9.28
CA GLU A 48 11.23 -8.76 10.56
C GLU A 48 9.74 -8.50 10.41
N ASN A 49 9.02 -8.60 11.51
CA ASN A 49 7.63 -8.20 11.52
C ASN A 49 7.56 -6.66 11.53
N LEU A 50 6.52 -6.14 10.91
CA LEU A 50 6.41 -4.71 10.70
C LEU A 50 5.09 -4.14 11.17
N LYS A 51 5.13 -2.88 11.57
CA LYS A 51 3.95 -2.08 11.76
C LYS A 51 3.93 -1.08 10.61
N LEU A 52 2.82 -1.01 9.91
CA LEU A 52 2.68 -0.09 8.78
C LEU A 52 1.61 0.95 9.05
N GLN A 53 1.85 2.15 8.57
CA GLN A 53 0.88 3.21 8.61
C GLN A 53 0.83 3.79 7.20
N ILE A 54 -0.34 3.80 6.59
CA ILE A 54 -0.49 4.23 5.21
C ILE A 54 -1.52 5.33 5.13
N THR A 55 -1.17 6.44 4.52
CA THR A 55 -2.09 7.55 4.31
C THR A 55 -2.28 7.76 2.82
N PHE A 56 -3.54 7.75 2.38
CA PHE A 56 -3.87 7.95 0.98
C PHE A 56 -4.38 9.38 0.82
N ARG A 57 -3.56 10.24 0.20
CA ARG A 57 -3.90 11.67 0.04
C ARG A 57 -4.54 11.92 -1.32
N ARG A 58 -5.69 12.51 -1.31
CA ARG A 58 -6.40 12.91 -2.53
C ARG A 58 -7.37 14.03 -2.19
N ASN A 59 -7.87 14.69 -3.21
CA ASN A 59 -8.94 15.64 -3.03
C ASN A 59 -10.27 14.90 -3.06
N TYR A 60 -10.61 14.25 -1.95
CA TYR A 60 -11.81 13.42 -1.85
C TYR A 60 -13.10 14.23 -1.97
N ARG A 61 -13.03 15.52 -1.69
CA ARG A 61 -14.21 16.37 -1.80
C ARG A 61 -14.66 16.57 -3.24
N ALA A 62 -13.75 16.42 -4.18
CA ALA A 62 -14.08 16.60 -5.58
C ALA A 62 -14.98 15.46 -6.07
N ASP A 63 -14.70 14.22 -5.67
CA ASP A 63 -15.52 13.08 -6.08
C ASP A 63 -15.16 11.87 -5.23
N SER A 64 -15.69 11.82 -4.02
CA SER A 64 -15.32 10.75 -3.09
C SER A 64 -15.77 9.37 -3.53
N ARG A 65 -16.74 9.28 -4.38
CA ARG A 65 -17.29 7.98 -4.76
C ARG A 65 -16.37 7.18 -5.68
N ARG A 66 -15.40 7.84 -6.29
CA ARG A 66 -14.55 7.17 -7.26
C ARG A 66 -13.27 6.60 -6.70
N PHE A 67 -13.01 6.83 -5.43
CA PHE A 67 -11.70 6.51 -4.90
C PHE A 67 -11.64 5.19 -4.15
N GLY A 68 -12.72 4.44 -4.19
CA GLY A 68 -12.71 3.08 -3.64
C GLY A 68 -12.72 3.02 -2.13
N ASP A 69 -12.88 1.81 -1.64
CA ASP A 69 -12.87 1.55 -0.21
C ASP A 69 -11.43 1.47 0.27
N ILE A 70 -11.24 1.83 1.52
CA ILE A 70 -9.90 1.86 2.10
C ILE A 70 -9.22 0.50 2.07
N ASP A 71 -9.96 -0.59 2.25
CA ASP A 71 -9.38 -1.93 2.21
C ASP A 71 -8.84 -2.26 0.82
N ASN A 72 -9.49 -1.81 -0.23
CA ASN A 72 -9.01 -2.03 -1.58
C ASN A 72 -7.78 -1.18 -1.90
N LEU A 73 -7.69 0.00 -1.30
CA LEU A 73 -6.50 0.84 -1.45
C LEU A 73 -5.31 0.19 -0.75
N VAL A 74 -5.54 -0.35 0.44
CA VAL A 74 -4.50 -1.02 1.21
C VAL A 74 -4.00 -2.25 0.48
N LYS A 75 -4.92 -3.03 -0.12
CA LYS A 75 -4.54 -4.26 -0.81
C LYS A 75 -3.54 -3.97 -1.92
N GLY A 76 -3.77 -2.93 -2.70
CA GLY A 76 -2.86 -2.58 -3.78
C GLY A 76 -1.47 -2.22 -3.28
N VAL A 77 -1.40 -1.48 -2.18
CA VAL A 77 -0.11 -1.10 -1.62
C VAL A 77 0.61 -2.32 -1.05
N LEU A 78 -0.08 -3.16 -0.29
CA LEU A 78 0.56 -4.35 0.27
C LEU A 78 1.06 -5.28 -0.83
N ASP A 79 0.27 -5.47 -1.89
CA ASP A 79 0.69 -6.29 -3.03
C ASP A 79 1.94 -5.68 -3.69
N SER A 80 2.02 -4.36 -3.74
CA SER A 80 3.18 -3.69 -4.34
C SER A 80 4.45 -3.85 -3.50
N LEU A 81 4.30 -4.06 -2.21
CA LEU A 81 5.44 -4.16 -1.29
C LEU A 81 5.93 -5.59 -1.10
N ASN A 82 5.16 -6.58 -1.54
CA ASN A 82 5.57 -7.98 -1.41
C ASN A 82 6.86 -8.24 -2.20
N GLY A 83 7.84 -8.79 -1.54
CA GLY A 83 9.14 -9.07 -2.16
C GLY A 83 10.03 -7.85 -2.28
N ILE A 84 9.58 -6.69 -1.83
CA ILE A 84 10.33 -5.43 -1.93
C ILE A 84 10.62 -4.85 -0.57
N LEU A 85 9.60 -4.56 0.23
CA LEU A 85 9.80 -4.06 1.58
C LEU A 85 9.88 -5.22 2.56
N PHE A 86 9.09 -6.25 2.35
CA PHE A 86 9.05 -7.45 3.17
C PHE A 86 8.91 -8.65 2.25
N LEU A 87 9.15 -9.84 2.77
CA LEU A 87 9.05 -11.05 1.96
C LEU A 87 7.60 -11.44 1.73
N ASP A 88 6.77 -11.24 2.74
CA ASP A 88 5.36 -11.61 2.64
C ASP A 88 4.54 -10.70 3.55
N ASP A 89 3.33 -10.38 3.15
CA ASP A 89 2.49 -9.47 3.92
C ASP A 89 2.05 -10.05 5.27
N SER A 90 2.27 -11.35 5.49
CA SER A 90 2.03 -11.94 6.81
C SER A 90 2.96 -11.35 7.88
N GLN A 91 4.03 -10.66 7.46
CA GLN A 91 4.93 -10.00 8.39
C GLN A 91 4.34 -8.70 8.93
N VAL A 92 3.26 -8.19 8.32
CA VAL A 92 2.62 -6.97 8.79
C VAL A 92 1.71 -7.35 9.94
N VAL A 93 2.12 -7.00 11.15
CA VAL A 93 1.39 -7.37 12.36
C VAL A 93 0.52 -6.24 12.89
N SER A 94 0.69 -5.05 12.37
CA SER A 94 -0.13 -3.90 12.74
C SER A 94 -0.26 -2.99 11.54
N LEU A 95 -1.46 -2.56 11.25
CA LEU A 95 -1.70 -1.71 10.09
C LEU A 95 -2.69 -0.62 10.45
N THR A 96 -2.33 0.61 10.16
CA THR A 96 -3.23 1.74 10.26
C THR A 96 -3.31 2.37 8.88
N ALA A 97 -4.51 2.62 8.41
CA ALA A 97 -4.68 3.22 7.09
C ALA A 97 -5.76 4.29 7.17
N GLU A 98 -5.54 5.36 6.43
CA GLU A 98 -6.53 6.43 6.39
C GLU A 98 -6.53 7.16 5.07
N LYS A 99 -7.65 7.76 4.73
CA LYS A 99 -7.76 8.65 3.59
C LYS A 99 -7.65 10.07 4.14
N GLU A 100 -6.78 10.85 3.54
CA GLU A 100 -6.58 12.22 4.00
C GLU A 100 -6.96 13.20 2.90
N GLN A 101 -7.83 14.15 3.21
CA GLN A 101 -8.19 15.21 2.28
C GLN A 101 -6.95 16.08 2.04
N SER A 102 -6.55 16.23 0.82
CA SER A 102 -5.35 16.99 0.48
C SER A 102 -5.44 17.52 -0.94
N ALA A 103 -4.87 18.68 -1.17
CA ALA A 103 -4.76 19.22 -2.51
C ALA A 103 -3.71 18.47 -3.32
N SER A 104 -2.73 17.84 -2.66
CA SER A 104 -1.71 17.06 -3.35
C SER A 104 -2.03 15.59 -3.21
N VAL A 105 -1.92 14.85 -4.30
CA VAL A 105 -2.17 13.41 -4.26
C VAL A 105 -0.90 12.67 -3.88
N GLY A 106 -1.06 11.53 -3.25
CA GLY A 106 0.08 10.69 -2.91
C GLY A 106 -0.24 9.62 -1.92
N ILE A 107 0.75 8.81 -1.62
CA ILE A 107 0.65 7.74 -0.65
C ILE A 107 1.84 7.87 0.28
N ASP A 108 1.56 8.01 1.57
CA ASP A 108 2.62 8.10 2.57
C ASP A 108 2.66 6.79 3.34
N ILE A 109 3.83 6.18 3.42
CA ILE A 109 4.01 4.91 4.10
C ILE A 109 5.05 5.07 5.18
N THR A 110 4.69 4.67 6.40
CA THR A 110 5.63 4.60 7.51
C THR A 110 5.74 3.14 7.91
N ALA A 111 6.95 2.62 7.92
CA ALA A 111 7.21 1.24 8.29
C ALA A 111 8.13 1.21 9.49
N GLN A 112 7.78 0.42 10.50
CA GLN A 112 8.54 0.29 11.71
C GLN A 112 8.71 -1.16 12.02
N VAL A 113 9.92 -1.57 12.35
CA VAL A 113 10.16 -2.95 12.77
C VAL A 113 9.51 -3.17 14.13
N GLU A 114 8.74 -4.24 14.21
CA GLU A 114 8.12 -4.57 15.47
C GLU A 114 9.16 -5.26 16.29
N VAL A 115 9.70 -4.59 17.26
CA VAL A 115 10.72 -5.12 18.06
C VAL A 115 10.15 -6.15 18.93
N GLY A 116 10.56 -7.26 18.71
CA GLY A 116 10.17 -8.37 19.35
C GLY A 116 9.79 -8.38 20.64
N THR A 117 8.83 -8.08 20.89
CA THR A 117 8.38 -8.17 22.00
C THR A 117 8.26 -9.39 22.37
N SER A 118 9.06 -9.75 22.70
CA SER A 118 9.08 -10.83 23.21
C SER A 118 7.95 -11.27 23.80
N ARG A 119 7.33 -11.84 23.49
CA ARG A 119 6.43 -12.32 23.89
C ARG A 119 6.65 -13.31 24.63
N SER A 120 7.00 -13.38 25.31
CA SER A 120 7.21 -14.24 26.14
C SER A 120 6.17 -15.01 26.34
N ASP A 121 5.69 -15.31 25.86
CA ASP A 121 4.79 -16.03 26.09
C ASP A 121 4.81 -17.00 25.87
#